data_40edddd8cc8dc7b9f5a449a3c7d90535
#
_entry.id   40edddd8cc8dc7b9f5a449a3c7d90535
#
_cell.length_a   1.000
_cell.length_b   1.000
_cell.length_c   1.000
_cell.angle_alpha   90.00
_cell.angle_beta   90.00
_cell.angle_gamma   90.00
#
_symmetry.space_group_name_H-M   'P 1'
#
loop_
_entity.id
_entity.type
_entity.pdbx_description
1 polymer ?
#
loop_
_entity_poly.entity_id
_entity_poly.type
_entity_poly.pdbx_seq_one_letter_code
_entity_poly.pdbx_strand_id
1 'polypeptide(L)'
;LRSRTLTPAEARTLLQPIMEGVALLHKSGLIHRGICPDNIVLPIDGTARLTGYGTLALRTGGSELKSQLYPGYAAPEQYSAAEFSGRYTDVYALAAVCYRMVTGQTPVAAPQRKVRDSIESAHSLEAGVPTWFSQVLACALRLDPAKRMQTVPELMSALTDPNVANAMFEKGDNQISTRKIMAVSLVVIFV
;
A
#
# COMPACT_ATOMS: atom_id res chain seq x y z
N LEU A 1 -7.94 -16.13 8.42
CA LEU A 1 -8.09 -15.50 7.09
C LEU A 1 -8.53 -16.48 5.97
N ARG A 2 -8.58 -17.79 6.21
CA ARG A 2 -9.03 -18.75 5.19
C ARG A 2 -10.54 -18.98 5.17
N SER A 3 -11.29 -18.55 6.21
CA SER A 3 -12.69 -18.94 6.38
C SER A 3 -13.71 -17.81 6.20
N ARG A 4 -13.33 -16.54 6.27
CA ARG A 4 -14.21 -15.39 6.06
C ARG A 4 -13.45 -14.11 5.73
N THR A 5 -14.11 -13.15 5.12
CA THR A 5 -13.65 -11.77 5.02
C THR A 5 -13.77 -11.07 6.38
N LEU A 6 -12.93 -10.06 6.60
CA LEU A 6 -12.98 -9.22 7.78
C LEU A 6 -13.70 -7.90 7.46
N THR A 7 -14.40 -7.38 8.43
CA THR A 7 -14.88 -5.99 8.34
C THR A 7 -13.71 -5.01 8.32
N PRO A 8 -13.87 -3.80 7.78
CA PRO A 8 -12.83 -2.76 7.84
C PRO A 8 -12.30 -2.49 9.25
N ALA A 9 -13.18 -2.53 10.26
CA ALA A 9 -12.79 -2.34 11.66
C ALA A 9 -11.90 -3.49 12.18
N GLU A 10 -12.28 -4.75 11.89
CA GLU A 10 -11.49 -5.93 12.27
C GLU A 10 -10.13 -5.94 11.55
N ALA A 11 -10.10 -5.65 10.24
CA ALA A 11 -8.87 -5.59 9.46
C ALA A 11 -7.91 -4.53 10.01
N ARG A 12 -8.43 -3.34 10.34
CA ARG A 12 -7.66 -2.26 10.96
C ARG A 12 -7.10 -2.66 12.32
N THR A 13 -7.92 -3.22 13.22
CA THR A 13 -7.49 -3.65 14.55
C THR A 13 -6.37 -4.69 14.44
N LEU A 14 -6.49 -5.64 13.52
CA LEU A 14 -5.48 -6.68 13.32
C LEU A 14 -4.18 -6.13 12.73
N LEU A 15 -4.26 -5.16 11.81
CA LEU A 15 -3.08 -4.57 11.17
C LEU A 15 -2.41 -3.49 11.99
N GLN A 16 -3.08 -2.88 12.95
CA GLN A 16 -2.55 -1.76 13.73
C GLN A 16 -1.17 -2.06 14.35
N PRO A 17 -0.95 -3.15 15.11
CA PRO A 17 0.36 -3.42 15.71
C PRO A 17 1.45 -3.65 14.65
N ILE A 18 1.09 -4.21 13.49
CA ILE A 18 2.02 -4.39 12.36
C ILE A 18 2.41 -3.04 11.78
N MET A 19 1.45 -2.16 11.52
CA MET A 19 1.68 -0.83 10.97
C MET A 19 2.54 0.03 11.92
N GLU A 20 2.27 -0.03 13.23
CA GLU A 20 3.09 0.64 14.25
C GLU A 20 4.54 0.13 14.24
N GLY A 21 4.73 -1.19 14.17
CA GLY A 21 6.05 -1.80 14.06
C GLY A 21 6.80 -1.39 12.79
N VAL A 22 6.11 -1.36 11.63
CA VAL A 22 6.69 -0.89 10.35
C VAL A 22 7.02 0.60 10.41
N ALA A 23 6.18 1.42 11.03
CA ALA A 23 6.46 2.84 11.22
C ALA A 23 7.72 3.09 12.07
N LEU A 24 7.96 2.26 13.09
CA LEU A 24 9.19 2.30 13.88
C LEU A 24 10.40 1.84 13.05
N LEU A 25 10.26 0.77 12.28
CA LEU A 25 11.29 0.30 11.35
C LEU A 25 11.70 1.42 10.37
N HIS A 26 10.72 2.15 9.83
CA HIS A 26 10.96 3.27 8.91
C HIS A 26 11.67 4.46 9.57
N LYS A 27 11.46 4.69 10.87
CA LYS A 27 12.21 5.70 11.64
C LYS A 27 13.69 5.35 11.74
N SER A 28 14.03 4.06 11.76
CA SER A 28 15.41 3.56 11.76
C SER A 28 16.02 3.50 10.34
N GLY A 29 15.35 4.01 9.31
CA GLY A 29 15.84 4.01 7.94
C GLY A 29 15.71 2.68 7.20
N LEU A 30 15.02 1.70 7.78
CA LEU A 30 14.86 0.36 7.21
C LEU A 30 13.50 0.23 6.53
N ILE A 31 13.45 -0.50 5.41
CA ILE A 31 12.24 -0.84 4.67
C ILE A 31 12.07 -2.36 4.68
N HIS A 32 10.90 -2.86 5.03
CA HIS A 32 10.68 -4.31 5.20
C HIS A 32 10.63 -5.06 3.85
N ARG A 33 9.95 -4.53 2.84
CA ARG A 33 9.85 -5.05 1.45
C ARG A 33 9.24 -6.45 1.29
N GLY A 34 8.73 -7.03 2.34
CA GLY A 34 8.18 -8.40 2.29
C GLY A 34 6.95 -8.58 3.16
N ILE A 35 6.14 -7.54 3.29
CA ILE A 35 4.88 -7.62 4.02
C ILE A 35 3.89 -8.40 3.17
N CYS A 36 3.45 -9.54 3.67
CA CYS A 36 2.47 -10.44 3.05
C CYS A 36 1.86 -11.33 4.13
N PRO A 37 0.75 -12.02 3.87
CA PRO A 37 0.12 -12.90 4.87
C PRO A 37 1.05 -13.98 5.42
N ASP A 38 1.99 -14.52 4.62
CA ASP A 38 2.91 -15.56 5.05
C ASP A 38 3.93 -15.08 6.09
N ASN A 39 4.18 -13.77 6.12
CA ASN A 39 5.05 -13.12 7.10
C ASN A 39 4.28 -12.49 8.27
N ILE A 40 2.98 -12.72 8.37
CA ILE A 40 2.14 -12.26 9.48
C ILE A 40 1.72 -13.47 10.32
N VAL A 41 2.16 -13.49 11.56
CA VAL A 41 1.81 -14.52 12.53
C VAL A 41 0.77 -13.96 13.49
N LEU A 42 -0.26 -14.74 13.75
CA LEU A 42 -1.29 -14.44 14.74
C LEU A 42 -1.14 -15.44 15.91
N PRO A 43 -0.42 -15.09 16.98
CA PRO A 43 -0.28 -15.93 18.16
C PRO A 43 -1.61 -16.08 18.91
N ILE A 44 -1.62 -16.97 19.91
CA ILE A 44 -2.79 -17.23 20.75
C ILE A 44 -3.26 -15.98 21.51
N ASP A 45 -2.33 -15.06 21.82
CA ASP A 45 -2.62 -13.77 22.47
C ASP A 45 -3.41 -12.80 21.57
N GLY A 46 -3.63 -13.15 20.30
CA GLY A 46 -4.40 -12.38 19.34
C GLY A 46 -3.68 -11.17 18.75
N THR A 47 -2.46 -10.85 19.19
CA THR A 47 -1.71 -9.70 18.68
C THR A 47 -0.92 -10.08 17.45
N ALA A 48 -1.29 -9.55 16.28
CA ALA A 48 -0.58 -9.83 15.03
C ALA A 48 0.87 -9.34 15.06
N ARG A 49 1.79 -10.17 14.58
CA ARG A 49 3.23 -9.89 14.55
C ARG A 49 3.76 -10.08 13.14
N LEU A 50 4.58 -9.12 12.71
CA LEU A 50 5.29 -9.21 11.43
C LEU A 50 6.60 -9.97 11.64
N THR A 51 6.92 -10.85 10.72
CA THR A 51 8.15 -11.67 10.68
C THR A 51 8.90 -11.45 9.35
N GLY A 52 9.97 -12.17 9.11
CA GLY A 52 10.70 -12.09 7.84
C GLY A 52 11.76 -10.98 7.81
N TYR A 53 12.14 -10.41 8.95
CA TYR A 53 13.20 -9.41 9.05
C TYR A 53 14.57 -9.95 8.61
N GLY A 54 14.85 -11.23 8.85
CA GLY A 54 16.11 -11.88 8.47
C GLY A 54 16.37 -11.95 6.97
N THR A 55 15.35 -11.71 6.15
CA THR A 55 15.45 -11.73 4.67
C THR A 55 15.43 -10.33 4.05
N LEU A 56 15.53 -9.26 4.85
CA LEU A 56 15.54 -7.88 4.36
C LEU A 56 16.63 -7.64 3.30
N ALA A 57 17.83 -8.18 3.51
CA ALA A 57 18.94 -8.08 2.54
C ALA A 57 18.65 -8.75 1.21
N LEU A 58 17.85 -9.85 1.20
CA LEU A 58 17.47 -10.59 -0.01
C LEU A 58 16.45 -9.84 -0.87
N ARG A 59 15.86 -8.77 -0.34
CA ARG A 59 14.80 -7.99 -0.98
C ARG A 59 15.28 -6.64 -1.48
N THR A 60 16.61 -6.41 -1.43
CA THR A 60 17.26 -5.25 -2.03
C THR A 60 17.67 -5.56 -3.46
N GLY A 61 17.25 -4.72 -4.41
CA GLY A 61 17.75 -4.80 -5.79
C GLY A 61 19.29 -4.70 -5.79
N GLY A 62 19.95 -5.55 -6.61
CA GLY A 62 21.40 -5.58 -6.69
C GLY A 62 22.10 -6.62 -5.81
N SER A 63 21.38 -7.38 -4.97
CA SER A 63 21.95 -8.58 -4.34
C SER A 63 21.99 -9.71 -5.38
N GLU A 64 23.06 -10.49 -5.44
CA GLU A 64 23.18 -11.71 -6.26
C GLU A 64 22.14 -12.79 -5.87
N LEU A 65 21.48 -12.63 -4.73
CA LEU A 65 20.44 -13.47 -4.22
C LEU A 65 19.11 -13.09 -4.89
N LYS A 66 18.39 -14.07 -5.42
CA LYS A 66 17.04 -13.86 -5.99
C LYS A 66 16.16 -13.19 -4.95
N SER A 67 15.68 -11.99 -5.27
CA SER A 67 14.72 -11.29 -4.41
C SER A 67 13.47 -12.13 -4.27
N GLN A 68 13.09 -12.43 -3.04
CA GLN A 68 11.85 -13.14 -2.75
C GLN A 68 10.69 -12.15 -2.84
N LEU A 69 10.02 -12.14 -3.99
CA LEU A 69 8.85 -11.31 -4.23
C LEU A 69 7.58 -12.10 -3.96
N TYR A 70 6.60 -11.44 -3.37
CA TYR A 70 5.29 -12.02 -3.06
C TYR A 70 4.25 -11.45 -4.03
N PRO A 71 3.81 -12.23 -5.06
CA PRO A 71 2.85 -11.75 -6.06
C PRO A 71 1.57 -11.23 -5.40
N GLY A 72 1.09 -10.07 -5.86
CA GLY A 72 -0.05 -9.37 -5.30
C GLY A 72 0.27 -8.44 -4.13
N TYR A 73 1.37 -8.69 -3.39
CA TYR A 73 1.80 -7.88 -2.24
C TYR A 73 3.05 -7.07 -2.52
N ALA A 74 3.96 -7.57 -3.36
CA ALA A 74 5.14 -6.84 -3.77
C ALA A 74 4.78 -5.64 -4.64
N ALA A 75 5.30 -4.46 -4.28
CA ALA A 75 5.08 -3.22 -4.99
C ALA A 75 5.76 -3.19 -6.36
N PRO A 76 5.26 -2.39 -7.34
CA PRO A 76 5.77 -2.35 -8.71
C PRO A 76 7.27 -2.10 -8.82
N GLU A 77 7.82 -1.23 -7.97
CA GLU A 77 9.23 -0.87 -7.93
C GLU A 77 10.14 -2.03 -7.51
N GLN A 78 9.61 -3.02 -6.80
CA GLN A 78 10.41 -4.18 -6.38
C GLN A 78 10.74 -5.15 -7.53
N TYR A 79 10.03 -5.03 -8.65
CA TYR A 79 10.25 -5.85 -9.84
C TYR A 79 11.32 -5.29 -10.79
N SER A 80 11.89 -4.12 -10.46
CA SER A 80 12.92 -3.46 -11.26
C SER A 80 14.16 -3.17 -10.42
N ALA A 81 15.33 -3.57 -10.90
CA ALA A 81 16.60 -3.24 -10.25
C ALA A 81 16.96 -1.73 -10.36
N ALA A 82 16.32 -1.02 -11.28
CA ALA A 82 16.54 0.41 -11.50
C ALA A 82 15.63 1.31 -10.62
N GLU A 83 14.61 0.74 -9.98
CA GLU A 83 13.66 1.49 -9.16
C GLU A 83 14.01 1.35 -7.66
N PHE A 84 13.96 2.47 -6.94
CA PHE A 84 14.25 2.46 -5.51
C PHE A 84 13.03 2.08 -4.70
N SER A 85 13.24 1.25 -3.67
CA SER A 85 12.23 0.99 -2.64
C SER A 85 12.30 2.05 -1.55
N GLY A 86 11.13 2.51 -1.11
CA GLY A 86 10.99 3.49 -0.04
C GLY A 86 9.91 3.06 0.97
N ARG A 87 9.58 3.95 1.89
CA ARG A 87 8.48 3.72 2.86
C ARG A 87 7.16 3.41 2.15
N TYR A 88 6.92 4.02 1.00
CA TYR A 88 5.77 3.79 0.13
C TYR A 88 5.67 2.36 -0.41
N THR A 89 6.78 1.62 -0.46
CA THR A 89 6.80 0.21 -0.84
C THR A 89 6.07 -0.66 0.19
N ASP A 90 6.33 -0.42 1.48
CA ASP A 90 5.64 -1.12 2.57
C ASP A 90 4.19 -0.64 2.72
N VAL A 91 3.90 0.62 2.40
CA VAL A 91 2.51 1.14 2.33
C VAL A 91 1.69 0.34 1.32
N TYR A 92 2.24 0.09 0.11
CA TYR A 92 1.58 -0.75 -0.89
C TYR A 92 1.30 -2.16 -0.36
N ALA A 93 2.28 -2.79 0.25
CA ALA A 93 2.17 -4.15 0.77
C ALA A 93 1.15 -4.25 1.92
N LEU A 94 1.13 -3.29 2.85
CA LEU A 94 0.12 -3.20 3.92
C LEU A 94 -1.29 -3.03 3.36
N ALA A 95 -1.45 -2.16 2.36
CA ALA A 95 -2.74 -1.97 1.69
C ALA A 95 -3.19 -3.24 0.95
N ALA A 96 -2.27 -3.97 0.32
CA ALA A 96 -2.56 -5.24 -0.35
C ALA A 96 -3.01 -6.32 0.65
N VAL A 97 -2.39 -6.38 1.82
CA VAL A 97 -2.83 -7.28 2.90
C VAL A 97 -4.22 -6.87 3.41
N CYS A 98 -4.44 -5.57 3.64
CA CYS A 98 -5.74 -5.05 4.07
C CYS A 98 -6.83 -5.34 3.03
N TYR A 99 -6.55 -5.11 1.75
CA TYR A 99 -7.45 -5.43 0.64
C TYR A 99 -7.87 -6.90 0.68
N ARG A 100 -6.90 -7.83 0.80
CA ARG A 100 -7.20 -9.24 0.92
C ARG A 100 -8.03 -9.57 2.16
N MET A 101 -7.78 -8.93 3.28
CA MET A 101 -8.56 -9.15 4.51
C MET A 101 -10.04 -8.81 4.32
N VAL A 102 -10.33 -7.68 3.67
CA VAL A 102 -11.70 -7.20 3.52
C VAL A 102 -12.43 -7.78 2.30
N THR A 103 -11.73 -8.21 1.26
CA THR A 103 -12.34 -8.77 0.03
C THR A 103 -12.22 -10.28 -0.08
N GLY A 104 -11.32 -10.91 0.69
CA GLY A 104 -10.96 -12.32 0.52
C GLY A 104 -10.08 -12.61 -0.71
N GLN A 105 -9.83 -11.61 -1.58
CA GLN A 105 -9.08 -11.76 -2.83
C GLN A 105 -7.69 -11.15 -2.72
N THR A 106 -6.68 -11.84 -3.25
CA THR A 106 -5.34 -11.27 -3.41
C THR A 106 -5.36 -10.26 -4.57
N PRO A 107 -4.80 -9.05 -4.40
CA PRO A 107 -4.67 -8.12 -5.51
C PRO A 107 -3.92 -8.74 -6.69
N VAL A 108 -4.28 -8.34 -7.91
CA VAL A 108 -3.53 -8.72 -9.12
C VAL A 108 -2.08 -8.26 -8.98
N ALA A 109 -1.12 -9.11 -9.35
CA ALA A 109 0.30 -8.79 -9.21
C ALA A 109 0.71 -7.57 -10.03
N ALA A 110 1.58 -6.73 -9.47
CA ALA A 110 1.97 -5.45 -10.05
C ALA A 110 2.47 -5.51 -11.51
N PRO A 111 3.25 -6.52 -11.96
CA PRO A 111 3.62 -6.64 -13.36
C PRO A 111 2.43 -6.81 -14.31
N GLN A 112 1.41 -7.56 -13.91
CA GLN A 112 0.19 -7.74 -14.69
C GLN A 112 -0.62 -6.43 -14.72
N ARG A 113 -0.70 -5.72 -13.60
CA ARG A 113 -1.36 -4.42 -13.50
C ARG A 113 -0.66 -3.34 -14.35
N LYS A 114 0.67 -3.39 -14.51
CA LYS A 114 1.41 -2.47 -15.41
C LYS A 114 0.98 -2.65 -16.88
N VAL A 115 0.56 -3.84 -17.30
CA VAL A 115 0.06 -4.10 -18.65
C VAL A 115 -1.39 -3.63 -18.78
N ARG A 116 -2.24 -4.02 -17.84
CA ARG A 116 -3.64 -3.61 -17.74
C ARG A 116 -4.01 -3.57 -16.26
N ASP A 117 -4.30 -2.39 -15.75
CA ASP A 117 -4.74 -2.27 -14.36
C ASP A 117 -6.18 -2.73 -14.22
N SER A 118 -6.32 -3.96 -13.76
CA SER A 118 -7.59 -4.68 -13.58
C SER A 118 -7.93 -4.92 -12.11
N ILE A 119 -7.32 -4.15 -11.18
CA ILE A 119 -7.69 -4.25 -9.78
C ILE A 119 -9.11 -3.71 -9.58
N GLU A 120 -9.97 -4.53 -8.99
CA GLU A 120 -11.32 -4.13 -8.65
C GLU A 120 -11.33 -3.32 -7.35
N SER A 121 -12.33 -2.44 -7.18
CA SER A 121 -12.46 -1.71 -5.93
C SER A 121 -12.91 -2.65 -4.81
N ALA A 122 -12.40 -2.44 -3.59
CA ALA A 122 -12.79 -3.29 -2.46
C ALA A 122 -14.31 -3.18 -2.17
N HIS A 123 -14.91 -2.02 -2.42
CA HIS A 123 -16.34 -1.80 -2.27
C HIS A 123 -17.18 -2.58 -3.29
N SER A 124 -16.71 -2.74 -4.55
CA SER A 124 -17.44 -3.53 -5.56
C SER A 124 -17.38 -5.03 -5.29
N LEU A 125 -16.31 -5.51 -4.67
CA LEU A 125 -16.16 -6.93 -4.30
C LEU A 125 -16.90 -7.28 -3.01
N GLU A 126 -16.96 -6.34 -2.07
CA GLU A 126 -17.57 -6.54 -0.76
C GLU A 126 -18.33 -5.27 -0.36
N ALA A 127 -19.66 -5.32 -0.46
CA ALA A 127 -20.53 -4.18 -0.19
C ALA A 127 -20.47 -3.65 1.26
N GLY A 128 -19.99 -4.46 2.19
CA GLY A 128 -19.73 -4.06 3.58
C GLY A 128 -18.51 -3.14 3.74
N VAL A 129 -17.68 -2.99 2.70
CA VAL A 129 -16.55 -2.06 2.71
C VAL A 129 -17.02 -0.68 2.27
N PRO A 130 -16.93 0.37 3.12
CA PRO A 130 -17.34 1.72 2.75
C PRO A 130 -16.53 2.26 1.56
N THR A 131 -17.16 3.09 0.73
CA THR A 131 -16.52 3.69 -0.46
C THR A 131 -15.24 4.45 -0.11
N TRP A 132 -15.27 5.25 0.97
CA TRP A 132 -14.08 6.00 1.40
C TRP A 132 -12.91 5.09 1.77
N PHE A 133 -13.18 3.96 2.45
CA PHE A 133 -12.15 2.97 2.82
C PHE A 133 -11.55 2.30 1.58
N SER A 134 -12.42 1.94 0.62
CA SER A 134 -12.01 1.40 -0.67
C SER A 134 -11.14 2.38 -1.46
N GLN A 135 -11.43 3.68 -1.42
CA GLN A 135 -10.64 4.74 -2.05
C GLN A 135 -9.25 4.87 -1.39
N VAL A 136 -9.16 4.75 -0.06
CA VAL A 136 -7.86 4.72 0.65
C VAL A 136 -7.01 3.56 0.16
N LEU A 137 -7.57 2.35 0.07
CA LEU A 137 -6.87 1.18 -0.45
C LEU A 137 -6.44 1.40 -1.91
N ALA A 138 -7.31 1.94 -2.75
CA ALA A 138 -6.98 2.24 -4.15
C ALA A 138 -5.83 3.26 -4.26
N CYS A 139 -5.81 4.29 -3.41
CA CYS A 139 -4.72 5.26 -3.36
C CYS A 139 -3.40 4.62 -2.92
N ALA A 140 -3.41 3.79 -1.88
CA ALA A 140 -2.23 3.11 -1.39
C ALA A 140 -1.72 2.02 -2.36
N LEU A 141 -2.58 1.48 -3.22
CA LEU A 141 -2.26 0.46 -4.24
C LEU A 141 -1.93 1.07 -5.62
N ARG A 142 -1.74 2.38 -5.74
CA ARG A 142 -1.32 3.00 -7.02
C ARG A 142 0.00 2.43 -7.49
N LEU A 143 0.11 2.18 -8.80
CA LEU A 143 1.33 1.65 -9.42
C LEU A 143 2.47 2.68 -9.40
N ASP A 144 2.14 3.96 -9.61
CA ASP A 144 3.10 5.07 -9.54
C ASP A 144 3.40 5.40 -8.06
N PRO A 145 4.65 5.18 -7.59
CA PRO A 145 5.02 5.47 -6.20
C PRO A 145 4.82 6.94 -5.80
N ALA A 146 5.00 7.87 -6.74
CA ALA A 146 4.85 9.31 -6.47
C ALA A 146 3.39 9.74 -6.21
N LYS A 147 2.44 8.93 -6.67
CA LYS A 147 0.99 9.17 -6.47
C LYS A 147 0.42 8.36 -5.32
N ARG A 148 1.26 7.59 -4.63
CA ARG A 148 0.88 6.73 -3.51
C ARG A 148 1.03 7.48 -2.20
N MET A 149 0.37 7.05 -1.14
CA MET A 149 0.68 7.49 0.23
C MET A 149 2.14 7.17 0.54
N GLN A 150 2.85 8.11 1.15
CA GLN A 150 4.31 8.04 1.31
C GLN A 150 4.73 7.38 2.62
N THR A 151 3.85 7.37 3.63
CA THR A 151 4.19 6.86 4.95
C THR A 151 3.09 5.98 5.54
N VAL A 152 3.50 5.07 6.44
CA VAL A 152 2.56 4.20 7.16
C VAL A 152 1.64 4.99 8.10
N PRO A 153 2.09 6.04 8.82
CA PRO A 153 1.18 6.88 9.60
C PRO A 153 0.08 7.55 8.77
N GLU A 154 0.37 7.97 7.52
CA GLU A 154 -0.66 8.49 6.61
C GLU A 154 -1.72 7.42 6.31
N LEU A 155 -1.29 6.20 5.98
CA LEU A 155 -2.20 5.07 5.72
C LEU A 155 -3.04 4.75 6.96
N MET A 156 -2.43 4.68 8.15
CA MET A 156 -3.14 4.42 9.41
C MET A 156 -4.23 5.46 9.67
N SER A 157 -3.90 6.73 9.54
CA SER A 157 -4.85 7.84 9.75
C SER A 157 -5.99 7.79 8.75
N ALA A 158 -5.69 7.58 7.46
CA ALA A 158 -6.69 7.51 6.41
C ALA A 158 -7.63 6.28 6.55
N LEU A 159 -7.13 5.13 6.99
CA LEU A 159 -7.95 3.94 7.26
C LEU A 159 -8.83 4.09 8.51
N THR A 160 -8.56 5.08 9.36
CA THR A 160 -9.25 5.27 10.65
C THR A 160 -10.36 6.29 10.57
N ASP A 161 -10.16 7.39 9.86
CA ASP A 161 -11.08 8.53 9.83
C ASP A 161 -11.45 8.90 8.39
N PRO A 162 -12.75 8.79 8.02
CA PRO A 162 -13.21 9.19 6.70
C PRO A 162 -12.96 10.67 6.37
N ASN A 163 -12.93 11.56 7.36
CA ASN A 163 -12.64 12.97 7.14
C ASN A 163 -11.17 13.18 6.73
N VAL A 164 -10.26 12.45 7.38
CA VAL A 164 -8.83 12.46 7.02
C VAL A 164 -8.65 11.91 5.60
N ALA A 165 -9.32 10.80 5.27
CA ALA A 165 -9.30 10.21 3.94
C ALA A 165 -9.77 11.21 2.87
N ASN A 166 -10.93 11.84 3.07
CA ASN A 166 -11.51 12.82 2.13
C ASN A 166 -10.61 14.05 1.95
N ALA A 167 -10.06 14.59 3.03
CA ALA A 167 -9.13 15.73 2.98
C ALA A 167 -7.83 15.40 2.20
N MET A 168 -7.36 14.16 2.23
CA MET A 168 -6.22 13.73 1.42
C MET A 168 -6.54 13.66 -0.08
N PHE A 169 -7.75 13.23 -0.44
CA PHE A 169 -8.18 13.18 -1.84
C PHE A 169 -8.37 14.57 -2.44
N GLU A 170 -8.98 15.50 -1.71
CA GLU A 170 -9.16 16.90 -2.14
C GLU A 170 -7.82 17.62 -2.37
N LYS A 171 -6.83 17.41 -1.50
CA LYS A 171 -5.47 17.96 -1.68
C LYS A 171 -4.78 17.40 -2.92
N GLY A 172 -4.96 16.11 -3.23
CA GLY A 172 -4.41 15.46 -4.41
C GLY A 172 -4.97 16.06 -5.71
N ASP A 173 -6.27 16.31 -5.78
CA ASP A 173 -6.93 16.90 -6.95
C ASP A 173 -6.54 18.36 -7.17
N ASN A 174 -6.42 19.15 -6.10
CA ASN A 174 -5.98 20.55 -6.17
C ASN A 174 -4.53 20.69 -6.66
N GLN A 175 -3.62 19.79 -6.26
CA GLN A 175 -2.24 19.80 -6.77
C GLN A 175 -2.16 19.48 -8.27
N ILE A 176 -3.01 18.59 -8.77
CA ILE A 176 -3.08 18.24 -10.19
C ILE A 176 -3.62 19.44 -10.99
N SER A 177 -4.64 20.12 -10.47
CA SER A 177 -5.23 21.31 -11.09
C SER A 177 -4.22 22.47 -11.17
N THR A 178 -3.51 22.75 -10.09
CA THR A 178 -2.50 23.83 -10.03
C THR A 178 -1.31 23.56 -10.97
N ARG A 179 -0.85 22.31 -11.06
CA ARG A 179 0.21 21.92 -12.01
C ARG A 179 -0.24 22.05 -13.47
N LYS A 180 -1.49 21.71 -13.78
CA LYS A 180 -2.04 21.92 -15.13
C LYS A 180 -2.13 23.39 -15.50
N ILE A 181 -2.55 24.24 -14.57
CA ILE A 181 -2.63 25.69 -14.78
C ILE A 181 -1.24 26.31 -14.99
N MET A 182 -0.24 25.92 -14.20
CA MET A 182 1.14 26.39 -14.39
C MET A 182 1.75 25.91 -15.73
N ALA A 183 1.49 24.67 -16.14
CA ALA A 183 1.98 24.14 -17.43
C ALA A 183 1.39 24.91 -18.62
N VAL A 184 0.10 25.28 -18.55
CA VAL A 184 -0.56 26.08 -19.60
C VAL A 184 -0.03 27.53 -19.61
N SER A 185 0.24 28.12 -18.45
CA SER A 185 0.81 29.48 -18.35
C SER A 185 2.23 29.58 -18.91
N LEU A 186 3.03 28.54 -18.80
CA LEU A 186 4.39 28.51 -19.35
C LEU A 186 4.40 28.41 -20.89
N VAL A 187 3.39 27.79 -21.48
CA VAL A 187 3.28 27.68 -22.96
C VAL A 187 2.83 29.02 -23.59
N VAL A 188 2.08 29.84 -22.88
CA VAL A 188 1.58 31.15 -23.37
C VAL A 188 2.66 32.25 -23.35
N ILE A 189 3.76 32.08 -22.63
CA ILE A 189 4.85 33.07 -22.53
C ILE A 189 5.92 32.89 -23.66
N PHE A 190 5.85 31.81 -24.45
CA PHE A 190 6.81 31.50 -25.52
C PHE A 190 6.20 31.57 -26.94
N VAL A 191 5.14 32.33 -27.16
CA VAL A 191 4.60 32.64 -28.50
C VAL A 191 4.73 34.11 -28.82
#